data_726bf3a4c4887412c901970b4e359330
#
_entry.id   726bf3a4c4887412c901970b4e359330
#
_cell.length_a   1.000
_cell.length_b   1.000
_cell.length_c   1.000
_cell.angle_alpha   90.00
_cell.angle_beta   90.00
_cell.angle_gamma   90.00
#
_symmetry.space_group_name_H-M   'P 1'
#
loop_
_entity.id
_entity.type
_entity.pdbx_description
1 polymer ?
#
loop_
_entity_poly.entity_id
_entity_poly.type
_entity_poly.pdbx_seq_one_letter_code
_entity_poly.pdbx_strand_id
1 'polypeptide(L)'
;MTNDVMERFHHRGVTAGRKVGAATVPVMRIGAHVRAGKGLVPALQHGADIGAEVVQIFTQSPRMWKPSQYGPEVLAGYRTAQADHPSVTSTFCHATYLINLATPDPQLTEKSRACLNANLATAEGMGADGLVLHIGSHRGSGFDTALSGVVEALIEALDSVDAAQDPCPILLENAAGAGDTVGRSFEELAEVVNAAGGDERLGICLDTQHLWASGIPFATMEEADAVVALVEDTVGLDRLRCLHLNDSKVAFGANKDRHENIGDGTIGSDGLAALLGHPSLQGLPAILEVPGDGDGPRAEDVVVARQVWQRGVADRS
;
A
#
# COMPACT_ATOMS: atom_id res chain seq x y z
N MET A 1 67.95 31.53 0.81
CA MET A 1 67.22 32.53 0.05
C MET A 1 65.80 32.17 0.27
N THR A 2 65.28 32.53 1.36
CA THR A 2 64.54 33.75 1.81
C THR A 2 63.12 33.78 1.33
N ASN A 3 62.27 33.54 2.35
CA ASN A 3 61.05 34.23 2.68
C ASN A 3 60.21 34.81 1.53
N ASP A 4 58.99 34.29 1.40
CA ASP A 4 57.81 35.15 1.48
C ASP A 4 56.54 34.37 1.25
N VAL A 5 55.87 33.85 2.30
CA VAL A 5 54.49 33.46 2.29
C VAL A 5 53.93 33.67 3.71
N MET A 6 53.77 34.90 4.08
CA MET A 6 52.91 35.31 5.19
C MET A 6 52.29 36.65 4.79
N GLU A 7 51.01 36.65 4.71
CA GLU A 7 50.06 37.77 4.70
C GLU A 7 49.02 37.68 3.59
N ARG A 8 47.89 37.04 3.90
CA ARG A 8 46.56 37.43 3.45
C ARG A 8 45.45 36.66 4.21
N PHE A 9 45.34 36.91 5.50
CA PHE A 9 44.11 36.67 6.21
C PHE A 9 43.46 38.01 6.50
N HIS A 10 42.50 38.42 5.65
CA HIS A 10 41.61 39.52 5.99
C HIS A 10 40.16 39.13 5.67
N HIS A 11 39.37 39.04 6.75
CA HIS A 11 37.91 39.22 6.84
C HIS A 11 37.01 38.64 5.74
N ARG A 12 36.45 37.50 6.01
CA ARG A 12 35.11 37.17 5.51
C ARG A 12 34.13 37.23 6.66
N GLY A 13 33.14 38.14 6.49
CA GLY A 13 32.10 38.43 7.45
C GLY A 13 31.29 37.21 7.81
N VAL A 14 30.88 37.20 9.07
CA VAL A 14 29.87 36.28 9.63
C VAL A 14 28.56 36.52 8.87
N THR A 15 28.25 35.67 7.92
CA THR A 15 26.94 35.63 7.29
C THR A 15 25.97 35.01 8.29
N ALA A 16 24.94 35.78 8.61
CA ALA A 16 23.84 35.45 9.47
C ALA A 16 23.31 34.04 9.18
N GLY A 17 23.16 33.23 10.22
CA GLY A 17 22.63 31.88 10.18
C GLY A 17 21.29 31.86 9.44
N ARG A 18 21.28 31.13 8.34
CA ARG A 18 20.06 30.74 7.65
C ARG A 18 19.27 29.91 8.66
N LYS A 19 18.14 30.45 9.17
CA LYS A 19 17.17 29.63 9.92
C LYS A 19 16.80 28.47 9.04
N VAL A 20 17.23 27.27 9.42
CA VAL A 20 16.71 26.03 8.86
C VAL A 20 15.23 26.04 9.26
N GLY A 21 14.34 26.31 8.31
CA GLY A 21 12.91 26.16 8.52
C GLY A 21 12.68 24.74 9.04
N ALA A 22 11.88 24.59 10.09
CA ALA A 22 11.46 23.29 10.55
C ALA A 22 10.86 22.58 9.34
N ALA A 23 11.46 21.46 8.90
CA ALA A 23 10.90 20.62 7.87
C ALA A 23 9.51 20.21 8.39
N THR A 24 8.46 20.59 7.68
CA THR A 24 7.11 20.13 8.01
C THR A 24 7.11 18.60 7.84
N VAL A 25 6.82 17.88 8.93
CA VAL A 25 6.65 16.42 8.86
C VAL A 25 5.55 16.15 7.85
N PRO A 26 5.79 15.27 6.85
CA PRO A 26 4.74 14.92 5.90
C PRO A 26 3.51 14.39 6.63
N VAL A 27 2.33 14.80 6.20
CA VAL A 27 1.05 14.42 6.82
C VAL A 27 0.57 13.13 6.18
N MET A 28 0.18 12.14 6.99
CA MET A 28 -0.46 10.92 6.51
C MET A 28 -1.83 11.25 5.89
N ARG A 29 -2.09 10.74 4.69
CA ARG A 29 -3.36 10.91 3.99
C ARG A 29 -4.27 9.73 4.28
N ILE A 30 -5.46 10.01 4.81
CA ILE A 30 -6.44 8.96 5.10
C ILE A 30 -7.30 8.72 3.87
N GLY A 31 -7.31 7.47 3.41
CA GLY A 31 -8.04 7.02 2.24
C GLY A 31 -9.13 6.01 2.56
N ALA A 32 -9.88 5.62 1.54
CA ALA A 32 -10.91 4.60 1.66
C ALA A 32 -11.02 3.75 0.39
N HIS A 33 -11.24 2.44 0.57
CA HIS A 33 -11.63 1.53 -0.50
C HIS A 33 -13.11 1.71 -0.78
N VAL A 34 -13.43 2.22 -1.95
CA VAL A 34 -14.80 2.57 -2.34
C VAL A 34 -15.29 1.73 -3.52
N ARG A 35 -16.61 1.56 -3.61
CA ARG A 35 -17.22 0.75 -4.67
C ARG A 35 -17.32 1.53 -5.97
N ALA A 36 -16.82 0.96 -7.08
CA ALA A 36 -16.92 1.52 -8.43
C ALA A 36 -18.14 1.02 -9.24
N GLY A 37 -19.12 0.41 -8.61
CA GLY A 37 -20.27 -0.18 -9.29
C GLY A 37 -21.13 0.82 -10.08
N LYS A 38 -21.04 2.11 -9.78
CA LYS A 38 -21.72 3.20 -10.51
C LYS A 38 -20.79 3.91 -11.51
N GLY A 39 -19.56 3.44 -11.67
CA GLY A 39 -18.52 4.02 -12.52
C GLY A 39 -17.35 4.61 -11.72
N LEU A 40 -16.24 4.92 -12.41
CA LEU A 40 -15.00 5.34 -11.80
C LEU A 40 -15.09 6.75 -11.20
N VAL A 41 -15.59 7.73 -11.95
CA VAL A 41 -15.76 9.12 -11.46
C VAL A 41 -16.75 9.22 -10.30
N PRO A 42 -17.90 8.53 -10.30
CA PRO A 42 -18.76 8.44 -9.13
C PRO A 42 -18.08 7.81 -7.89
N ALA A 43 -17.17 6.85 -8.08
CA ALA A 43 -16.38 6.29 -6.97
C ALA A 43 -15.43 7.32 -6.37
N LEU A 44 -14.72 8.07 -7.22
CA LEU A 44 -13.87 9.20 -6.80
C LEU A 44 -14.68 10.21 -5.97
N GLN A 45 -15.85 10.64 -6.46
CA GLN A 45 -16.71 11.58 -5.77
C GLN A 45 -17.21 11.02 -4.42
N HIS A 46 -17.59 9.74 -4.38
CA HIS A 46 -17.99 9.10 -3.13
C HIS A 46 -16.86 9.10 -2.09
N GLY A 47 -15.60 8.80 -2.50
CA GLY A 47 -14.44 8.93 -1.62
C GLY A 47 -14.31 10.34 -1.04
N ALA A 48 -14.44 11.35 -1.88
CA ALA A 48 -14.42 12.74 -1.45
C ALA A 48 -15.57 13.09 -0.47
N ASP A 49 -16.78 12.62 -0.76
CA ASP A 49 -17.98 12.89 0.05
C ASP A 49 -17.85 12.35 1.47
N ILE A 50 -17.13 11.23 1.65
CA ILE A 50 -16.81 10.67 2.98
C ILE A 50 -15.55 11.27 3.62
N GLY A 51 -14.89 12.21 2.97
CA GLY A 51 -13.71 12.92 3.47
C GLY A 51 -12.38 12.19 3.29
N ALA A 52 -12.33 11.18 2.40
CA ALA A 52 -11.10 10.50 2.02
C ALA A 52 -10.23 11.40 1.12
N GLU A 53 -8.92 11.36 1.34
CA GLU A 53 -7.91 12.09 0.55
C GLU A 53 -7.26 11.17 -0.50
N VAL A 54 -7.46 9.87 -0.35
CA VAL A 54 -7.00 8.80 -1.26
C VAL A 54 -8.15 7.85 -1.48
N VAL A 55 -8.34 7.38 -2.71
CA VAL A 55 -9.33 6.35 -3.01
C VAL A 55 -8.65 5.07 -3.48
N GLN A 56 -9.18 3.94 -3.07
CA GLN A 56 -8.87 2.65 -3.65
C GLN A 56 -10.11 2.04 -4.25
N ILE A 57 -9.97 1.40 -5.40
CA ILE A 57 -11.09 0.72 -6.07
C ILE A 57 -10.62 -0.62 -6.65
N PHE A 58 -11.55 -1.58 -6.76
CA PHE A 58 -11.31 -2.74 -7.61
C PHE A 58 -11.37 -2.34 -9.09
N THR A 59 -10.40 -2.79 -9.88
CA THR A 59 -10.39 -2.59 -11.34
C THR A 59 -11.52 -3.34 -12.04
N GLN A 60 -12.04 -4.38 -11.40
CA GLN A 60 -13.18 -5.19 -11.83
C GLN A 60 -13.95 -5.72 -10.61
N SER A 61 -15.06 -6.44 -10.85
CA SER A 61 -15.73 -7.15 -9.75
C SER A 61 -14.77 -8.14 -9.07
N PRO A 62 -14.54 -8.05 -7.73
CA PRO A 62 -13.52 -8.83 -7.03
C PRO A 62 -13.77 -10.34 -7.02
N ARG A 63 -14.95 -10.79 -7.48
CA ARG A 63 -15.36 -12.20 -7.53
C ARG A 63 -15.61 -12.72 -8.95
N MET A 64 -15.17 -11.97 -9.96
CA MET A 64 -15.37 -12.35 -11.37
C MET A 64 -14.04 -12.31 -12.13
N TRP A 65 -13.82 -13.35 -12.96
CA TRP A 65 -12.66 -13.41 -13.86
C TRP A 65 -12.74 -12.46 -15.05
N LYS A 66 -13.97 -12.08 -15.42
CA LYS A 66 -14.18 -11.19 -16.58
C LYS A 66 -13.75 -9.77 -16.23
N PRO A 67 -12.76 -9.20 -16.95
CA PRO A 67 -12.35 -7.82 -16.75
C PRO A 67 -13.47 -6.83 -17.00
N SER A 68 -13.46 -5.71 -16.30
CA SER A 68 -14.27 -4.55 -16.67
C SER A 68 -13.80 -4.00 -18.03
N GLN A 69 -14.77 -3.60 -18.84
CA GLN A 69 -14.50 -3.07 -20.18
C GLN A 69 -14.53 -1.54 -20.13
N TYR A 70 -13.45 -0.92 -19.62
CA TYR A 70 -13.30 0.54 -19.65
C TYR A 70 -12.61 0.94 -20.95
N GLY A 71 -13.30 1.72 -21.78
CA GLY A 71 -12.67 2.30 -22.96
C GLY A 71 -11.65 3.38 -22.60
N PRO A 72 -10.70 3.70 -23.51
CA PRO A 72 -9.67 4.71 -23.25
C PRO A 72 -10.23 6.06 -22.81
N GLU A 73 -11.40 6.45 -23.33
CA GLU A 73 -12.07 7.71 -22.99
C GLU A 73 -12.53 7.73 -21.54
N VAL A 74 -13.02 6.59 -21.00
CA VAL A 74 -13.46 6.46 -19.61
C VAL A 74 -12.26 6.58 -18.67
N LEU A 75 -11.14 5.93 -19.00
CA LEU A 75 -9.92 5.98 -18.22
C LEU A 75 -9.29 7.39 -18.25
N ALA A 76 -9.23 8.01 -19.42
CA ALA A 76 -8.77 9.39 -19.56
C ALA A 76 -9.65 10.39 -18.80
N GLY A 77 -10.97 10.20 -18.87
CA GLY A 77 -11.94 11.00 -18.11
C GLY A 77 -11.75 10.88 -16.60
N TYR A 78 -11.42 9.68 -16.12
CA TYR A 78 -11.07 9.47 -14.70
C TYR A 78 -9.79 10.21 -14.31
N ARG A 79 -8.70 10.06 -15.07
CA ARG A 79 -7.44 10.79 -14.81
C ARG A 79 -7.66 12.29 -14.70
N THR A 80 -8.43 12.86 -15.63
CA THR A 80 -8.76 14.30 -15.60
C THR A 80 -9.55 14.64 -14.34
N ALA A 81 -10.59 13.88 -14.02
CA ALA A 81 -11.42 14.13 -12.84
C ALA A 81 -10.60 14.03 -11.53
N GLN A 82 -9.68 13.09 -11.45
CA GLN A 82 -8.82 12.93 -10.28
C GLN A 82 -7.78 14.06 -10.19
N ALA A 83 -7.12 14.43 -11.30
CA ALA A 83 -6.13 15.51 -11.33
C ALA A 83 -6.72 16.88 -10.96
N ASP A 84 -7.97 17.12 -11.34
CA ASP A 84 -8.70 18.36 -11.03
C ASP A 84 -9.41 18.31 -9.67
N HIS A 85 -9.35 17.16 -8.95
CA HIS A 85 -10.10 17.02 -7.70
C HIS A 85 -9.42 17.76 -6.54
N PRO A 86 -10.15 18.63 -5.80
CA PRO A 86 -9.54 19.51 -4.80
C PRO A 86 -9.06 18.78 -3.52
N SER A 87 -9.59 17.59 -3.23
CA SER A 87 -9.32 16.87 -1.97
C SER A 87 -8.80 15.46 -2.16
N VAL A 88 -9.17 14.74 -3.23
CA VAL A 88 -8.64 13.40 -3.49
C VAL A 88 -7.38 13.52 -4.34
N THR A 89 -6.23 13.22 -3.75
CA THR A 89 -4.91 13.48 -4.34
C THR A 89 -4.24 12.26 -4.94
N SER A 90 -4.74 11.06 -4.63
CA SER A 90 -4.16 9.78 -5.06
C SER A 90 -5.24 8.75 -5.31
N THR A 91 -4.95 7.83 -6.24
CA THR A 91 -5.79 6.66 -6.53
C THR A 91 -4.96 5.40 -6.49
N PHE A 92 -5.42 4.42 -5.74
CA PHE A 92 -4.91 3.05 -5.79
C PHE A 92 -5.96 2.13 -6.41
N CYS A 93 -5.49 1.07 -7.03
CA CYS A 93 -6.34 -0.02 -7.47
C CYS A 93 -6.04 -1.27 -6.66
N HIS A 94 -7.06 -2.11 -6.45
CA HIS A 94 -6.88 -3.43 -5.88
C HIS A 94 -7.20 -4.48 -6.94
N ALA A 95 -6.34 -5.47 -7.09
CA ALA A 95 -6.57 -6.60 -7.98
C ALA A 95 -7.68 -7.50 -7.43
N THR A 96 -8.34 -8.25 -8.31
CA THR A 96 -9.39 -9.17 -7.85
C THR A 96 -8.84 -10.30 -6.97
N TYR A 97 -9.60 -10.70 -5.95
CA TYR A 97 -9.25 -11.81 -5.03
C TYR A 97 -9.11 -13.19 -5.69
N LEU A 98 -9.53 -13.33 -6.95
CA LEU A 98 -9.44 -14.61 -7.67
C LEU A 98 -8.02 -14.94 -8.13
N ILE A 99 -7.15 -13.95 -8.26
CA ILE A 99 -5.77 -14.12 -8.69
C ILE A 99 -5.03 -14.99 -7.66
N ASN A 100 -4.34 -16.01 -8.16
CA ASN A 100 -3.45 -16.85 -7.39
C ASN A 100 -2.23 -17.20 -8.25
N LEU A 101 -1.16 -16.44 -8.09
CA LEU A 101 0.08 -16.61 -8.86
C LEU A 101 0.91 -17.80 -8.37
N ALA A 102 0.71 -18.20 -7.11
CA ALA A 102 1.47 -19.28 -6.45
C ALA A 102 0.86 -20.67 -6.67
N THR A 103 -0.28 -20.78 -7.35
CA THR A 103 -1.00 -22.05 -7.51
C THR A 103 -0.22 -23.07 -8.37
N PRO A 104 -0.20 -24.36 -7.99
CA PRO A 104 0.32 -25.42 -8.85
C PRO A 104 -0.63 -25.85 -9.99
N ASP A 105 -1.86 -25.30 -10.05
CA ASP A 105 -2.85 -25.61 -11.10
C ASP A 105 -2.57 -24.77 -12.35
N PRO A 106 -2.17 -25.37 -13.49
CA PRO A 106 -1.81 -24.62 -14.70
C PRO A 106 -2.95 -23.78 -15.29
N GLN A 107 -4.21 -24.27 -15.17
CA GLN A 107 -5.36 -23.52 -15.69
C GLN A 107 -5.66 -22.29 -14.84
N LEU A 108 -5.48 -22.40 -13.53
CA LEU A 108 -5.64 -21.28 -12.62
C LEU A 108 -4.49 -20.29 -12.77
N THR A 109 -3.26 -20.76 -13.03
CA THR A 109 -2.09 -19.93 -13.32
C THR A 109 -2.35 -19.07 -14.56
N GLU A 110 -2.77 -19.67 -15.68
CA GLU A 110 -3.07 -18.94 -16.92
C GLU A 110 -4.15 -17.88 -16.71
N LYS A 111 -5.24 -18.22 -16.03
CA LYS A 111 -6.31 -17.26 -15.70
C LYS A 111 -5.83 -16.14 -14.80
N SER A 112 -4.98 -16.45 -13.81
CA SER A 112 -4.44 -15.49 -12.88
C SER A 112 -3.52 -14.48 -13.57
N ARG A 113 -2.62 -14.95 -14.45
CA ARG A 113 -1.74 -14.10 -15.25
C ARG A 113 -2.55 -13.17 -16.17
N ALA A 114 -3.47 -13.73 -16.95
CA ALA A 114 -4.33 -12.92 -17.83
C ALA A 114 -5.16 -11.88 -17.04
N CYS A 115 -5.63 -12.25 -15.85
CA CYS A 115 -6.39 -11.35 -15.00
C CYS A 115 -5.51 -10.25 -14.40
N LEU A 116 -4.29 -10.57 -13.95
CA LEU A 116 -3.33 -9.59 -13.45
C LEU A 116 -2.98 -8.56 -14.53
N ASN A 117 -2.66 -9.02 -15.75
CA ASN A 117 -2.35 -8.15 -16.89
C ASN A 117 -3.51 -7.16 -17.18
N ALA A 118 -4.75 -7.66 -17.17
CA ALA A 118 -5.93 -6.82 -17.39
C ALA A 118 -6.17 -5.81 -16.25
N ASN A 119 -5.91 -6.22 -14.99
CA ASN A 119 -6.03 -5.33 -13.83
C ASN A 119 -4.95 -4.23 -13.88
N LEU A 120 -3.71 -4.58 -14.19
CA LEU A 120 -2.61 -3.62 -14.29
C LEU A 120 -2.84 -2.64 -15.46
N ALA A 121 -3.26 -3.11 -16.63
CA ALA A 121 -3.59 -2.25 -17.75
C ALA A 121 -4.72 -1.25 -17.43
N THR A 122 -5.68 -1.66 -16.61
CA THR A 122 -6.76 -0.77 -16.14
C THR A 122 -6.21 0.27 -15.16
N ALA A 123 -5.41 -0.15 -14.17
CA ALA A 123 -4.79 0.73 -13.19
C ALA A 123 -3.86 1.76 -13.85
N GLU A 124 -3.02 1.31 -14.78
CA GLU A 124 -2.17 2.16 -15.63
C GLU A 124 -3.00 3.17 -16.42
N GLY A 125 -4.05 2.69 -17.09
CA GLY A 125 -4.97 3.54 -17.85
C GLY A 125 -5.69 4.59 -17.00
N MET A 126 -5.87 4.35 -15.71
CA MET A 126 -6.41 5.30 -14.73
C MET A 126 -5.36 6.28 -14.19
N GLY A 127 -4.06 6.02 -14.39
CA GLY A 127 -2.97 6.74 -13.72
C GLY A 127 -2.97 6.48 -12.21
N ALA A 128 -3.19 5.23 -11.81
CA ALA A 128 -3.18 4.85 -10.41
C ALA A 128 -1.75 4.86 -9.85
N ASP A 129 -1.61 5.24 -8.57
CA ASP A 129 -0.34 5.28 -7.85
C ASP A 129 0.15 3.87 -7.43
N GLY A 130 -0.69 2.85 -7.60
CA GLY A 130 -0.35 1.44 -7.39
C GLY A 130 -1.51 0.49 -7.59
N LEU A 131 -1.19 -0.75 -7.96
CA LEU A 131 -2.10 -1.89 -7.99
C LEU A 131 -1.75 -2.84 -6.84
N VAL A 132 -2.56 -2.86 -5.78
CA VAL A 132 -2.40 -3.78 -4.66
C VAL A 132 -2.79 -5.20 -5.07
N LEU A 133 -1.98 -6.18 -4.67
CA LEU A 133 -2.11 -7.57 -5.10
C LEU A 133 -1.84 -8.54 -3.95
N HIS A 134 -2.80 -9.40 -3.63
CA HIS A 134 -2.54 -10.66 -2.93
C HIS A 134 -1.86 -11.65 -3.87
N ILE A 135 -0.70 -12.17 -3.51
CA ILE A 135 0.08 -13.08 -4.37
C ILE A 135 -0.66 -14.40 -4.59
N GLY A 136 -1.39 -14.86 -3.57
CA GLY A 136 -2.14 -16.11 -3.60
C GLY A 136 -1.58 -17.18 -2.68
N SER A 137 -1.84 -18.45 -2.99
CA SER A 137 -1.51 -19.60 -2.14
C SER A 137 -0.90 -20.73 -2.95
N HIS A 138 0.21 -21.30 -2.44
CA HIS A 138 0.91 -22.43 -3.07
C HIS A 138 0.22 -23.79 -2.84
N ARG A 139 -0.87 -23.83 -2.08
CA ARG A 139 -1.74 -25.03 -1.91
C ARG A 139 -0.96 -26.30 -1.58
N GLY A 140 0.03 -26.22 -0.70
CA GLY A 140 0.85 -27.35 -0.26
C GLY A 140 2.06 -27.67 -1.14
N SER A 141 2.28 -27.00 -2.28
CA SER A 141 3.48 -27.24 -3.10
C SER A 141 4.78 -26.67 -2.49
N GLY A 142 4.65 -25.76 -1.53
CA GLY A 142 5.74 -25.04 -0.89
C GLY A 142 6.09 -23.72 -1.59
N PHE A 143 6.54 -22.74 -0.81
CA PHE A 143 6.90 -21.42 -1.28
C PHE A 143 8.01 -21.47 -2.34
N ASP A 144 9.13 -22.18 -2.06
CA ASP A 144 10.27 -22.30 -2.99
C ASP A 144 9.85 -22.85 -4.36
N THR A 145 8.90 -23.79 -4.38
CA THR A 145 8.37 -24.36 -5.62
C THR A 145 7.53 -23.35 -6.40
N ALA A 146 6.77 -22.51 -5.71
CA ALA A 146 5.88 -21.52 -6.31
C ALA A 146 6.61 -20.26 -6.78
N LEU A 147 7.75 -19.93 -6.18
CA LEU A 147 8.45 -18.66 -6.35
C LEU A 147 8.73 -18.30 -7.82
N SER A 148 9.28 -19.23 -8.60
CA SER A 148 9.58 -18.95 -10.02
C SER A 148 8.33 -18.58 -10.82
N GLY A 149 7.21 -19.28 -10.60
CA GLY A 149 5.95 -19.00 -11.28
C GLY A 149 5.33 -17.66 -10.89
N VAL A 150 5.48 -17.27 -9.61
CA VAL A 150 5.07 -15.95 -9.10
C VAL A 150 5.89 -14.86 -9.78
N VAL A 151 7.21 -14.99 -9.79
CA VAL A 151 8.14 -14.01 -10.39
C VAL A 151 7.89 -13.85 -11.89
N GLU A 152 7.76 -14.95 -12.63
CA GLU A 152 7.44 -14.92 -14.06
C GLU A 152 6.14 -14.15 -14.34
N ALA A 153 5.10 -14.40 -13.53
CA ALA A 153 3.81 -13.73 -13.69
C ALA A 153 3.89 -12.22 -13.40
N LEU A 154 4.66 -11.82 -12.40
CA LEU A 154 4.87 -10.41 -12.07
C LEU A 154 5.64 -9.68 -13.16
N ILE A 155 6.74 -10.26 -13.65
CA ILE A 155 7.55 -9.67 -14.73
C ILE A 155 6.72 -9.59 -16.01
N GLU A 156 6.00 -10.66 -16.38
CA GLU A 156 5.10 -10.66 -17.54
C GLU A 156 4.06 -9.53 -17.45
N ALA A 157 3.46 -9.33 -16.29
CA ALA A 157 2.48 -8.26 -16.09
C ALA A 157 3.12 -6.87 -16.23
N LEU A 158 4.25 -6.63 -15.58
CA LEU A 158 4.97 -5.36 -15.66
C LEU A 158 5.45 -5.04 -17.08
N ASP A 159 5.81 -6.05 -17.86
CA ASP A 159 6.26 -5.88 -19.25
C ASP A 159 5.09 -5.81 -20.25
N SER A 160 3.86 -6.16 -19.82
CA SER A 160 2.65 -6.10 -20.66
C SER A 160 2.10 -4.69 -20.85
N VAL A 161 2.47 -3.75 -19.99
CA VAL A 161 2.07 -2.36 -20.07
C VAL A 161 3.20 -1.54 -20.73
N ASP A 162 2.82 -0.66 -21.65
CA ASP A 162 3.79 0.26 -22.25
C ASP A 162 4.45 1.10 -21.15
N ALA A 163 5.77 1.26 -21.24
CA ALA A 163 6.52 2.07 -20.28
C ALA A 163 6.08 3.53 -20.38
N ALA A 164 5.06 3.90 -19.62
CA ALA A 164 4.75 5.28 -19.34
C ALA A 164 5.94 5.95 -18.64
N GLN A 165 5.97 7.27 -18.62
CA GLN A 165 7.04 7.99 -17.89
C GLN A 165 7.00 7.68 -16.38
N ASP A 166 5.83 7.24 -15.87
CA ASP A 166 5.60 6.87 -14.48
C ASP A 166 4.63 5.67 -14.46
N PRO A 167 5.13 4.45 -14.62
CA PRO A 167 4.30 3.25 -14.70
C PRO A 167 3.66 2.92 -13.35
N CYS A 168 2.41 2.43 -13.37
CA CYS A 168 1.70 1.98 -12.17
C CYS A 168 2.43 0.77 -11.55
N PRO A 169 2.96 0.87 -10.32
CA PRO A 169 3.63 -0.24 -9.65
C PRO A 169 2.63 -1.31 -9.20
N ILE A 170 3.09 -2.56 -9.13
CA ILE A 170 2.39 -3.64 -8.42
C ILE A 170 2.84 -3.62 -6.97
N LEU A 171 1.88 -3.54 -6.04
CA LEU A 171 2.14 -3.50 -4.60
C LEU A 171 1.76 -4.84 -3.99
N LEU A 172 2.76 -5.62 -3.61
CA LEU A 172 2.55 -6.90 -2.95
C LEU A 172 2.06 -6.66 -1.53
N GLU A 173 0.93 -7.23 -1.18
CA GLU A 173 0.34 -7.08 0.13
C GLU A 173 0.77 -8.21 1.06
N ASN A 174 1.13 -7.88 2.32
CA ASN A 174 1.37 -8.90 3.33
C ASN A 174 0.07 -9.65 3.63
N ALA A 175 0.16 -10.97 3.78
CA ALA A 175 -0.99 -11.85 3.95
C ALA A 175 -1.29 -12.14 5.43
N ALA A 176 -2.56 -12.37 5.76
CA ALA A 176 -3.02 -12.72 7.11
C ALA A 176 -2.53 -14.09 7.63
N GLY A 177 -1.76 -14.84 6.83
CA GLY A 177 -1.19 -16.13 7.23
C GLY A 177 -2.12 -17.32 7.08
N ALA A 178 -3.26 -17.19 6.40
CA ALA A 178 -4.22 -18.27 6.20
C ALA A 178 -3.65 -19.38 5.31
N GLY A 179 -3.57 -20.60 5.84
CA GLY A 179 -3.14 -21.78 5.05
C GLY A 179 -1.75 -21.60 4.45
N ASP A 180 -1.67 -21.78 3.12
CA ASP A 180 -0.44 -21.73 2.33
C ASP A 180 -0.30 -20.42 1.55
N THR A 181 -0.82 -19.30 2.07
CA THR A 181 -0.70 -17.98 1.43
C THR A 181 0.75 -17.52 1.41
N VAL A 182 1.15 -16.90 0.30
CA VAL A 182 2.47 -16.27 0.11
C VAL A 182 2.42 -14.81 0.57
N GLY A 183 3.49 -14.35 1.18
CA GLY A 183 3.61 -12.98 1.70
C GLY A 183 3.14 -12.84 3.16
N ARG A 184 3.08 -13.94 3.92
CA ARG A 184 2.76 -13.89 5.36
C ARG A 184 3.89 -13.35 6.23
N SER A 185 5.09 -13.24 5.68
CA SER A 185 6.23 -12.56 6.31
C SER A 185 6.89 -11.61 5.32
N PHE A 186 7.63 -10.62 5.82
CA PHE A 186 8.35 -9.68 4.97
C PHE A 186 9.54 -10.32 4.28
N GLU A 187 10.10 -11.40 4.84
CA GLU A 187 11.14 -12.21 4.20
C GLU A 187 10.63 -12.87 2.92
N GLU A 188 9.40 -13.46 2.94
CA GLU A 188 8.78 -14.01 1.73
C GLU A 188 8.55 -12.93 0.67
N LEU A 189 8.08 -11.73 1.07
CA LEU A 189 7.91 -10.60 0.15
C LEU A 189 9.24 -10.12 -0.42
N ALA A 190 10.28 -10.01 0.42
CA ALA A 190 11.62 -9.64 0.01
C ALA A 190 12.21 -10.65 -0.98
N GLU A 191 11.99 -11.94 -0.76
CA GLU A 191 12.46 -12.99 -1.66
C GLU A 191 11.78 -12.91 -3.02
N VAL A 192 10.46 -12.65 -3.08
CA VAL A 192 9.75 -12.41 -4.34
C VAL A 192 10.32 -11.21 -5.09
N VAL A 193 10.51 -10.08 -4.40
CA VAL A 193 11.07 -8.86 -5.00
C VAL A 193 12.50 -9.09 -5.50
N ASN A 194 13.35 -9.74 -4.70
CA ASN A 194 14.74 -10.04 -5.05
C ASN A 194 14.83 -11.01 -6.23
N ALA A 195 14.00 -12.06 -6.24
CA ALA A 195 13.95 -13.01 -7.34
C ALA A 195 13.44 -12.37 -8.64
N ALA A 196 12.62 -11.31 -8.57
CA ALA A 196 12.24 -10.46 -9.69
C ALA A 196 13.31 -9.44 -10.10
N GLY A 197 14.55 -9.60 -9.64
CA GLY A 197 15.68 -8.70 -9.95
C GLY A 197 15.64 -7.35 -9.23
N GLY A 198 14.81 -7.19 -8.22
CA GLY A 198 14.65 -5.94 -7.49
C GLY A 198 13.95 -4.85 -8.32
N ASP A 199 13.10 -5.21 -9.27
CA ASP A 199 12.40 -4.26 -10.14
C ASP A 199 11.74 -3.14 -9.31
N GLU A 200 12.02 -1.88 -9.66
CA GLU A 200 11.52 -0.69 -8.94
C GLU A 200 10.00 -0.50 -9.07
N ARG A 201 9.38 -1.17 -10.05
CA ARG A 201 7.92 -1.20 -10.25
C ARG A 201 7.22 -2.18 -9.29
N LEU A 202 7.97 -2.94 -8.45
CA LEU A 202 7.42 -3.73 -7.36
C LEU A 202 7.54 -2.97 -6.04
N GLY A 203 6.42 -2.71 -5.41
CA GLY A 203 6.33 -2.12 -4.09
C GLY A 203 5.57 -3.02 -3.12
N ILE A 204 5.32 -2.49 -1.92
CA ILE A 204 4.64 -3.20 -0.82
C ILE A 204 3.44 -2.36 -0.36
N CYS A 205 2.35 -3.05 -0.07
CA CYS A 205 1.24 -2.57 0.74
C CYS A 205 1.29 -3.29 2.10
N LEU A 206 1.25 -2.55 3.20
CA LEU A 206 1.22 -3.12 4.54
C LEU A 206 -0.21 -3.04 5.09
N ASP A 207 -0.85 -4.20 5.28
CA ASP A 207 -2.16 -4.30 5.94
C ASP A 207 -1.99 -4.60 7.43
N THR A 208 -2.60 -3.75 8.27
CA THR A 208 -2.51 -3.82 9.73
C THR A 208 -3.27 -5.02 10.31
N GLN A 209 -4.42 -5.39 9.72
CA GLN A 209 -5.17 -6.57 10.12
C GLN A 209 -4.40 -7.86 9.78
N HIS A 210 -3.76 -7.90 8.62
CA HIS A 210 -2.96 -9.03 8.19
C HIS A 210 -1.71 -9.21 9.07
N LEU A 211 -1.03 -8.14 9.47
CA LEU A 211 0.06 -8.21 10.45
C LEU A 211 -0.42 -8.86 11.75
N TRP A 212 -1.53 -8.35 12.30
CA TRP A 212 -2.11 -8.88 13.53
C TRP A 212 -2.48 -10.35 13.41
N ALA A 213 -3.17 -10.69 12.33
CA ALA A 213 -3.65 -12.06 12.11
C ALA A 213 -2.52 -13.06 11.84
N SER A 214 -1.43 -12.64 11.20
CA SER A 214 -0.24 -13.49 10.97
C SER A 214 0.63 -13.66 12.22
N GLY A 215 0.39 -12.88 13.29
CA GLY A 215 1.11 -12.99 14.55
C GLY A 215 2.32 -12.07 14.66
N ILE A 216 2.37 -10.97 13.88
CA ILE A 216 3.37 -9.92 13.99
C ILE A 216 2.82 -8.82 14.93
N PRO A 217 3.39 -8.62 16.14
CA PRO A 217 2.87 -7.66 17.10
C PRO A 217 3.28 -6.23 16.73
N PHE A 218 2.38 -5.26 16.98
CA PHE A 218 2.63 -3.83 16.78
C PHE A 218 1.76 -2.94 17.71
N ALA A 219 1.18 -3.53 18.76
CA ALA A 219 0.22 -2.83 19.63
C ALA A 219 0.87 -1.86 20.62
N THR A 220 2.18 -1.86 20.75
CA THR A 220 2.98 -0.89 21.53
C THR A 220 3.96 -0.13 20.63
N MET A 221 4.47 1.01 21.10
CA MET A 221 5.46 1.77 20.34
C MET A 221 6.72 0.95 20.05
N GLU A 222 7.19 0.16 21.01
CA GLU A 222 8.36 -0.71 20.85
C GLU A 222 8.11 -1.79 19.79
N GLU A 223 6.94 -2.42 19.81
CA GLU A 223 6.56 -3.41 18.79
C GLU A 223 6.40 -2.76 17.41
N ALA A 224 5.79 -1.56 17.35
CA ALA A 224 5.68 -0.80 16.10
C ALA A 224 7.04 -0.41 15.52
N ASP A 225 7.99 0.00 16.37
CA ASP A 225 9.37 0.28 15.97
C ASP A 225 10.05 -0.99 15.42
N ALA A 226 9.79 -2.14 16.05
CA ALA A 226 10.32 -3.43 15.58
C ALA A 226 9.74 -3.84 14.23
N VAL A 227 8.43 -3.59 13.97
CA VAL A 227 7.83 -3.84 12.65
C VAL A 227 8.43 -2.95 11.58
N VAL A 228 8.62 -1.66 11.86
CA VAL A 228 9.21 -0.73 10.88
C VAL A 228 10.66 -1.11 10.60
N ALA A 229 11.44 -1.50 11.62
CA ALA A 229 12.79 -2.01 11.43
C ALA A 229 12.81 -3.31 10.60
N LEU A 230 11.86 -4.24 10.85
CA LEU A 230 11.73 -5.47 10.07
C LEU A 230 11.44 -5.18 8.58
N VAL A 231 10.57 -4.23 8.28
CA VAL A 231 10.31 -3.80 6.88
C VAL A 231 11.58 -3.22 6.25
N GLU A 232 12.30 -2.35 6.97
CA GLU A 232 13.55 -1.75 6.47
C GLU A 232 14.62 -2.80 6.20
N ASP A 233 14.82 -3.74 7.13
CA ASP A 233 15.86 -4.77 7.06
C ASP A 233 15.57 -5.86 6.01
N THR A 234 14.32 -6.00 5.57
CA THR A 234 13.91 -7.01 4.59
C THR A 234 13.63 -6.44 3.21
N VAL A 235 12.50 -5.77 3.02
CA VAL A 235 12.05 -5.26 1.72
C VAL A 235 12.52 -3.84 1.43
N GLY A 236 12.88 -3.07 2.46
CA GLY A 236 13.20 -1.65 2.40
C GLY A 236 11.98 -0.74 2.52
N LEU A 237 12.08 0.32 3.33
CA LEU A 237 10.98 1.29 3.52
C LEU A 237 10.67 2.11 2.26
N ASP A 238 11.63 2.25 1.37
CA ASP A 238 11.44 2.92 0.08
C ASP A 238 10.48 2.18 -0.86
N ARG A 239 10.26 0.88 -0.63
CA ARG A 239 9.28 0.06 -1.34
C ARG A 239 7.88 0.09 -0.70
N LEU A 240 7.74 0.57 0.53
CA LEU A 240 6.44 0.70 1.17
C LEU A 240 5.69 1.91 0.59
N ARG A 241 4.61 1.66 -0.13
CA ARG A 241 3.88 2.69 -0.90
C ARG A 241 2.57 3.11 -0.26
N CYS A 242 1.91 2.22 0.45
CA CYS A 242 0.67 2.50 1.16
C CYS A 242 0.46 1.54 2.33
N LEU A 243 -0.46 1.91 3.20
CA LEU A 243 -0.99 1.06 4.26
C LEU A 243 -2.45 0.74 3.96
N HIS A 244 -2.87 -0.51 4.18
CA HIS A 244 -4.27 -0.82 4.46
C HIS A 244 -4.49 -0.70 5.96
N LEU A 245 -5.36 0.21 6.34
CA LEU A 245 -5.63 0.53 7.74
C LEU A 245 -6.92 -0.12 8.18
N ASN A 246 -6.79 -1.22 8.90
CA ASN A 246 -7.90 -2.04 9.33
C ASN A 246 -7.70 -2.47 10.79
N ASP A 247 -8.78 -2.52 11.57
CA ASP A 247 -8.81 -3.26 12.83
C ASP A 247 -9.20 -4.72 12.57
N SER A 248 -9.13 -5.58 13.57
CA SER A 248 -9.29 -7.03 13.40
C SER A 248 -10.46 -7.58 14.20
N LYS A 249 -11.34 -8.34 13.54
CA LYS A 249 -12.38 -9.16 14.20
C LYS A 249 -11.82 -10.38 14.92
N VAL A 250 -10.59 -10.78 14.60
CA VAL A 250 -10.00 -12.01 15.10
C VAL A 250 -8.86 -11.74 16.06
N ALA A 251 -8.58 -12.70 16.93
CA ALA A 251 -7.48 -12.61 17.87
C ALA A 251 -6.12 -12.59 17.16
N PHE A 252 -5.11 -12.08 17.84
CA PHE A 252 -3.71 -12.12 17.43
C PHE A 252 -3.27 -13.53 17.04
N GLY A 253 -2.61 -13.67 15.89
CA GLY A 253 -2.11 -14.94 15.37
C GLY A 253 -3.19 -15.92 14.89
N ALA A 254 -4.43 -15.46 14.66
CA ALA A 254 -5.54 -16.34 14.26
C ALA A 254 -5.46 -16.81 12.81
N ASN A 255 -4.57 -16.26 11.99
CA ASN A 255 -4.38 -16.57 10.57
C ASN A 255 -5.67 -16.49 9.75
N LYS A 256 -6.44 -15.41 9.97
CA LYS A 256 -7.72 -15.17 9.26
C LYS A 256 -7.84 -13.70 8.90
N ASP A 257 -8.11 -13.45 7.66
CA ASP A 257 -8.43 -12.14 7.14
C ASP A 257 -9.89 -11.79 7.50
N ARG A 258 -10.07 -10.90 8.48
CA ARG A 258 -11.37 -10.42 8.96
C ARG A 258 -11.22 -9.01 9.52
N HIS A 259 -11.49 -8.02 8.68
CA HIS A 259 -11.44 -6.60 9.02
C HIS A 259 -12.56 -6.18 9.97
N GLU A 260 -12.26 -5.23 10.84
CA GLU A 260 -13.21 -4.54 11.72
C GLU A 260 -13.04 -3.03 11.59
N ASN A 261 -14.05 -2.27 12.00
CA ASN A 261 -13.98 -0.82 12.08
C ASN A 261 -12.91 -0.38 13.09
N ILE A 262 -12.27 0.75 12.83
CA ILE A 262 -11.16 1.25 13.63
C ILE A 262 -11.58 1.48 15.08
N GLY A 263 -10.94 0.77 16.00
CA GLY A 263 -11.17 0.82 17.43
C GLY A 263 -12.23 -0.15 17.96
N ASP A 264 -12.96 -0.85 17.09
CA ASP A 264 -13.99 -1.82 17.46
C ASP A 264 -13.44 -3.27 17.47
N GLY A 265 -12.20 -3.46 17.03
CA GLY A 265 -11.56 -4.76 16.91
C GLY A 265 -10.59 -5.10 18.02
N THR A 266 -9.83 -6.18 17.81
CA THR A 266 -8.90 -6.74 18.81
C THR A 266 -7.52 -6.07 18.80
N ILE A 267 -7.17 -5.30 17.75
CA ILE A 267 -5.99 -4.44 17.73
C ILE A 267 -6.26 -3.21 18.59
N GLY A 268 -7.41 -2.60 18.37
CA GLY A 268 -7.88 -1.40 19.06
C GLY A 268 -7.16 -0.12 18.62
N SER A 269 -7.75 0.99 19.03
CA SER A 269 -7.23 2.32 18.66
C SER A 269 -5.82 2.58 19.20
N ASP A 270 -5.42 1.98 20.34
CA ASP A 270 -4.09 2.21 20.94
C ASP A 270 -3.00 1.51 20.12
N GLY A 271 -3.23 0.26 19.72
CA GLY A 271 -2.29 -0.47 18.86
C GLY A 271 -2.11 0.18 17.50
N LEU A 272 -3.23 0.57 16.85
CA LEU A 272 -3.17 1.28 15.58
C LEU A 272 -2.46 2.63 15.71
N ALA A 273 -2.68 3.40 16.79
CA ALA A 273 -2.00 4.66 17.05
C ALA A 273 -0.49 4.48 17.19
N ALA A 274 -0.05 3.41 17.91
CA ALA A 274 1.37 3.12 18.09
C ALA A 274 2.11 2.95 16.74
N LEU A 275 1.51 2.25 15.79
CA LEU A 275 2.07 2.06 14.45
C LEU A 275 1.97 3.34 13.60
N LEU A 276 0.77 3.92 13.47
CA LEU A 276 0.53 5.08 12.62
C LEU A 276 1.33 6.33 13.04
N GLY A 277 1.67 6.43 14.33
CA GLY A 277 2.51 7.51 14.86
C GLY A 277 4.00 7.40 14.48
N HIS A 278 4.46 6.27 13.93
CA HIS A 278 5.88 6.07 13.62
C HIS A 278 6.38 7.08 12.58
N PRO A 279 7.51 7.78 12.82
CA PRO A 279 8.01 8.85 11.94
C PRO A 279 8.24 8.40 10.49
N SER A 280 8.74 7.18 10.27
CA SER A 280 9.03 6.65 8.95
C SER A 280 7.79 6.32 8.12
N LEU A 281 6.60 6.26 8.74
CA LEU A 281 5.34 6.02 8.04
C LEU A 281 4.61 7.31 7.67
N GLN A 282 5.12 8.48 8.12
CA GLN A 282 4.50 9.76 7.82
C GLN A 282 4.60 10.08 6.33
N GLY A 283 3.52 10.63 5.77
CA GLY A 283 3.40 10.92 4.32
C GLY A 283 2.88 9.75 3.48
N LEU A 284 2.88 8.51 4.01
CA LEU A 284 2.23 7.39 3.32
C LEU A 284 0.70 7.56 3.34
N PRO A 285 0.01 7.11 2.30
CA PRO A 285 -1.44 6.95 2.34
C PRO A 285 -1.81 5.75 3.22
N ALA A 286 -2.85 5.92 4.07
CA ALA A 286 -3.44 4.87 4.87
C ALA A 286 -4.90 4.69 4.43
N ILE A 287 -5.21 3.56 3.82
CA ILE A 287 -6.45 3.29 3.10
C ILE A 287 -7.32 2.34 3.94
N LEU A 288 -8.52 2.79 4.29
CA LEU A 288 -9.50 1.99 5.03
C LEU A 288 -10.16 0.94 4.11
N GLU A 289 -10.21 -0.30 4.59
CA GLU A 289 -11.01 -1.39 4.01
C GLU A 289 -11.99 -1.97 5.04
N VAL A 290 -12.31 -1.17 6.03
CA VAL A 290 -13.22 -1.53 7.11
C VAL A 290 -14.64 -1.78 6.60
N PRO A 291 -15.44 -2.62 7.29
CA PRO A 291 -16.77 -2.97 6.81
C PRO A 291 -17.79 -1.83 6.88
N GLY A 292 -17.57 -0.79 7.69
CA GLY A 292 -18.58 0.21 8.01
C GLY A 292 -19.84 -0.45 8.57
N ASP A 293 -20.99 -0.14 7.98
CA ASP A 293 -22.28 -0.80 8.28
C ASP A 293 -22.58 -1.95 7.29
N GLY A 294 -21.56 -2.45 6.57
CA GLY A 294 -21.68 -3.52 5.57
C GLY A 294 -21.50 -3.04 4.12
N ASP A 295 -21.39 -1.74 3.90
CA ASP A 295 -21.20 -1.14 2.57
C ASP A 295 -19.79 -0.58 2.33
N GLY A 296 -18.86 -0.76 3.28
CA GLY A 296 -17.50 -0.24 3.25
C GLY A 296 -17.33 1.01 4.11
N PRO A 297 -16.15 1.66 4.04
CA PRO A 297 -15.82 2.81 4.88
C PRO A 297 -16.82 3.97 4.76
N ARG A 298 -17.12 4.62 5.89
CA ARG A 298 -18.01 5.78 6.03
C ARG A 298 -17.21 7.03 6.42
N ALA A 299 -17.87 8.19 6.41
CA ALA A 299 -17.27 9.45 6.86
C ALA A 299 -16.79 9.38 8.33
N GLU A 300 -17.54 8.70 9.20
CA GLU A 300 -17.16 8.48 10.59
C GLU A 300 -15.87 7.67 10.71
N ASP A 301 -15.70 6.64 9.89
CA ASP A 301 -14.51 5.77 9.90
C ASP A 301 -13.26 6.56 9.49
N VAL A 302 -13.39 7.45 8.48
CA VAL A 302 -12.31 8.37 8.07
C VAL A 302 -11.93 9.34 9.19
N VAL A 303 -12.93 9.87 9.91
CA VAL A 303 -12.69 10.76 11.06
C VAL A 303 -11.98 10.03 12.19
N VAL A 304 -12.43 8.83 12.55
CA VAL A 304 -11.81 8.01 13.61
C VAL A 304 -10.38 7.65 13.24
N ALA A 305 -10.12 7.20 12.02
CA ALA A 305 -8.76 6.90 11.53
C ALA A 305 -7.81 8.09 11.66
N ARG A 306 -8.29 9.30 11.28
CA ARG A 306 -7.50 10.52 11.41
C ARG A 306 -7.20 10.88 12.87
N GLN A 307 -8.17 10.69 13.77
CA GLN A 307 -7.96 10.92 15.21
C GLN A 307 -6.95 9.94 15.81
N VAL A 308 -7.02 8.65 15.42
CA VAL A 308 -6.07 7.61 15.86
C VAL A 308 -4.66 7.93 15.39
N TRP A 309 -4.49 8.30 14.12
CA TRP A 309 -3.20 8.76 13.60
C TRP A 309 -2.65 9.99 14.34
N GLN A 310 -3.46 11.06 14.51
CA GLN A 310 -3.05 12.28 15.20
C GLN A 310 -2.62 12.00 16.63
N ARG A 311 -3.34 11.12 17.35
CA ARG A 311 -2.96 10.68 18.69
C ARG A 311 -1.61 9.97 18.67
N GLY A 312 -1.39 9.02 17.76
CA GLY A 312 -0.13 8.29 17.65
C GLY A 312 1.07 9.21 17.40
N VAL A 313 0.89 10.26 16.56
CA VAL A 313 1.93 11.29 16.35
C VAL A 313 2.19 12.11 17.62
N ALA A 314 1.12 12.48 18.35
CA ALA A 314 1.25 13.25 19.60
C ALA A 314 1.93 12.42 20.70
N ASP A 315 1.65 11.12 20.80
CA ASP A 315 2.23 10.22 21.80
C ASP A 315 3.74 9.96 21.56
N ARG A 316 4.23 10.21 20.35
CA ARG A 316 5.67 10.10 19.99
C ARG A 316 6.43 11.43 20.02
N SER A 317 5.74 12.55 20.30
CA SER A 317 6.33 13.90 20.36
C SER A 317 6.79 14.25 21.75
#